data_1fe373a9e76b981d54b5a907696911d9
#
_entry.id   1fe373a9e76b981d54b5a907696911d9
#
_cell.length_a   1.000
_cell.length_b   1.000
_cell.length_c   1.000
_cell.angle_alpha   90.00
_cell.angle_beta   90.00
_cell.angle_gamma   90.00
#
_symmetry.space_group_name_H-M   'P 1'
#
loop_
_entity.id
_entity.type
_entity.pdbx_description
1 polymer ?
#
loop_
_entity_poly.entity_id
_entity_poly.type
_entity_poly.pdbx_seq_one_letter_code
_entity_poly.pdbx_strand_id
1 'polypeptide(L)'
;QGGISSSFDMEQVEVHRGPQGSRMGANALAGMIYMRSKEPTEIFSGLSEVTLGSDGVRSVGLAFGGPFQENPDTKYRFSIRQDQNDGFRKNSYLNRDDTTGKDELTARLKLSHQLNENTDINLLIQKSDFEAMSDSWTTDGSLNTRSDKPGYDSQDSNAYGLKINHDAKAFSFQSLTSGTSSDIIVSYDADWSNAVDNAPYTYDFYSETLRTRKSFNQEFRLISDPISY
;
A
#
# COMPACT_ATOMS: atom_id res chain seq x y z
N GLN A 1 9.56 -5.56 4.45
CA GLN A 1 8.16 -5.98 4.48
C GLN A 1 7.40 -4.95 3.65
N GLY A 2 6.72 -5.37 2.56
CA GLY A 2 5.88 -4.46 1.80
C GLY A 2 4.69 -4.05 2.66
N GLY A 3 4.54 -2.77 2.96
CA GLY A 3 3.40 -2.25 3.67
C GLY A 3 2.11 -2.63 2.92
N ILE A 4 1.09 -3.06 3.65
CA ILE A 4 -0.25 -3.24 3.10
C ILE A 4 -0.75 -1.83 2.80
N SER A 5 -1.08 -1.54 1.55
CA SER A 5 -1.69 -0.27 1.19
C SER A 5 -3.02 -0.11 1.96
N SER A 6 -3.39 1.14 2.28
CA SER A 6 -4.62 1.46 3.00
C SER A 6 -5.83 0.70 2.45
N SER A 7 -6.66 0.14 3.33
CA SER A 7 -7.93 -0.50 2.99
C SER A 7 -9.06 0.50 2.66
N PHE A 8 -8.77 1.79 2.70
CA PHE A 8 -9.75 2.83 2.38
C PHE A 8 -10.15 2.81 0.90
N ASP A 9 -11.43 3.01 0.64
CA ASP A 9 -12.04 3.03 -0.70
C ASP A 9 -11.81 1.74 -1.49
N MET A 10 -11.82 0.60 -0.78
CA MET A 10 -11.80 -0.73 -1.41
C MET A 10 -13.21 -1.20 -1.72
N GLU A 11 -13.34 -1.91 -2.84
CA GLU A 11 -14.54 -2.63 -3.21
C GLU A 11 -14.53 -4.02 -2.59
N GLN A 12 -13.35 -4.67 -2.58
CA GLN A 12 -13.20 -6.05 -2.14
C GLN A 12 -11.80 -6.31 -1.60
N VAL A 13 -11.74 -7.10 -0.54
CA VAL A 13 -10.51 -7.69 -0.01
C VAL A 13 -10.74 -9.19 0.12
N GLU A 14 -9.92 -9.98 -0.57
CA GLU A 14 -9.98 -11.44 -0.55
C GLU A 14 -8.71 -12.03 0.05
N VAL A 15 -8.86 -13.06 0.88
CA VAL A 15 -7.75 -13.81 1.44
C VAL A 15 -7.78 -15.23 0.87
N HIS A 16 -6.83 -15.52 0.00
CA HIS A 16 -6.66 -16.86 -0.58
C HIS A 16 -5.61 -17.63 0.23
N ARG A 17 -6.02 -18.71 0.86
CA ARG A 17 -5.16 -19.59 1.66
C ARG A 17 -4.56 -20.69 0.78
N GLY A 18 -3.29 -21.01 1.01
CA GLY A 18 -2.56 -22.03 0.25
C GLY A 18 -1.97 -21.49 -1.08
N PRO A 19 -1.23 -22.35 -1.81
CA PRO A 19 -0.49 -21.94 -3.02
C PRO A 19 -1.41 -21.42 -4.12
N GLN A 20 -1.14 -20.24 -4.65
CA GLN A 20 -1.88 -19.60 -5.76
C GLN A 20 -0.97 -19.32 -6.97
N GLY A 21 0.24 -19.87 -7.01
CA GLY A 21 1.26 -19.57 -8.01
C GLY A 21 0.86 -19.86 -9.45
N SER A 22 0.01 -20.88 -9.70
CA SER A 22 -0.46 -21.25 -11.04
C SER A 22 -1.48 -20.27 -11.61
N ARG A 23 -2.20 -19.53 -10.76
CA ARG A 23 -3.28 -18.61 -11.18
C ARG A 23 -2.88 -17.15 -11.07
N MET A 24 -2.08 -16.80 -10.07
CA MET A 24 -1.80 -15.40 -9.69
C MET A 24 -0.33 -15.01 -9.86
N GLY A 25 0.50 -15.89 -10.45
CA GLY A 25 1.90 -15.62 -10.72
C GLY A 25 2.85 -15.94 -9.58
N ALA A 26 4.09 -15.49 -9.70
CA ALA A 26 5.16 -15.79 -8.77
C ALA A 26 4.90 -15.25 -7.34
N ASN A 27 5.51 -15.89 -6.34
CA ASN A 27 5.53 -15.50 -4.92
C ASN A 27 4.22 -15.72 -4.12
N ALA A 28 3.20 -16.40 -4.66
CA ALA A 28 1.99 -16.76 -3.95
C ALA A 28 2.05 -18.19 -3.37
N LEU A 29 3.12 -18.52 -2.63
CA LEU A 29 3.39 -19.89 -2.14
C LEU A 29 2.56 -20.26 -0.91
N ALA A 30 2.38 -19.37 0.04
CA ALA A 30 1.66 -19.63 1.28
C ALA A 30 0.21 -19.13 1.24
N GLY A 31 -0.08 -18.21 0.34
CA GLY A 31 -1.38 -17.55 0.18
C GLY A 31 -1.23 -16.19 -0.45
N MET A 32 -2.35 -15.48 -0.59
CA MET A 32 -2.40 -14.17 -1.20
C MET A 32 -3.52 -13.34 -0.57
N ILE A 33 -3.28 -12.05 -0.42
CA ILE A 33 -4.32 -11.05 -0.15
C ILE A 33 -4.54 -10.29 -1.45
N TYR A 34 -5.74 -10.38 -1.99
CA TYR A 34 -6.16 -9.64 -3.18
C TYR A 34 -7.01 -8.45 -2.75
N MET A 35 -6.62 -7.26 -3.17
CA MET A 35 -7.30 -6.01 -2.83
C MET A 35 -7.74 -5.32 -4.12
N ARG A 36 -9.04 -5.07 -4.25
CA ARG A 36 -9.63 -4.35 -5.38
C ARG A 36 -10.21 -3.03 -4.87
N SER A 37 -9.63 -1.92 -5.32
CA SER A 37 -10.18 -0.59 -5.04
C SER A 37 -11.40 -0.32 -5.90
N LYS A 38 -12.31 0.53 -5.43
CA LYS A 38 -13.50 0.92 -6.18
C LYS A 38 -13.15 1.50 -7.55
N GLU A 39 -13.99 1.17 -8.53
CA GLU A 39 -13.88 1.68 -9.88
C GLU A 39 -14.59 3.05 -10.01
N PRO A 40 -14.26 3.86 -11.04
CA PRO A 40 -15.06 5.01 -11.43
C PRO A 40 -16.52 4.65 -11.70
N THR A 41 -17.47 5.45 -11.25
CA THR A 41 -18.91 5.19 -11.31
C THR A 41 -19.61 6.03 -12.37
N GLU A 42 -20.79 5.58 -12.83
CA GLU A 42 -21.63 6.29 -13.81
C GLU A 42 -22.26 7.56 -13.25
N ILE A 43 -22.37 7.66 -11.95
CA ILE A 43 -22.90 8.83 -11.23
C ILE A 43 -21.86 9.34 -10.26
N PHE A 44 -21.85 10.62 -9.98
CA PHE A 44 -20.96 11.20 -8.96
C PHE A 44 -21.26 10.58 -7.59
N SER A 45 -20.21 10.12 -6.93
CA SER A 45 -20.28 9.55 -5.59
C SER A 45 -19.07 9.96 -4.76
N GLY A 46 -19.26 10.11 -3.45
CA GLY A 46 -18.19 10.48 -2.53
C GLY A 46 -18.30 9.75 -1.20
N LEU A 47 -17.17 9.68 -0.51
CA LEU A 47 -17.02 9.12 0.84
C LEU A 47 -16.03 9.99 1.60
N SER A 48 -16.35 10.32 2.84
CA SER A 48 -15.41 10.90 3.79
C SER A 48 -15.44 10.11 5.08
N GLU A 49 -14.27 9.94 5.69
CA GLU A 49 -14.10 9.20 6.94
C GLU A 49 -13.14 9.94 7.84
N VAL A 50 -13.48 10.04 9.14
CA VAL A 50 -12.60 10.56 10.18
C VAL A 50 -12.59 9.55 11.31
N THR A 51 -11.40 9.15 11.75
CA THR A 51 -11.22 8.24 12.90
C THR A 51 -10.35 8.92 13.92
N LEU A 52 -10.78 8.90 15.18
CA LEU A 52 -10.01 9.35 16.33
C LEU A 52 -9.98 8.25 17.38
N GLY A 53 -8.84 8.06 18.03
CA GLY A 53 -8.67 7.01 19.04
C GLY A 53 -7.62 7.35 20.09
N SER A 54 -7.36 6.39 20.99
CA SER A 54 -6.26 6.47 21.95
C SER A 54 -4.90 6.46 21.23
N ASP A 55 -3.85 6.75 21.97
CA ASP A 55 -2.46 6.73 21.50
C ASP A 55 -2.23 7.62 20.26
N GLY A 56 -2.91 8.78 20.22
CA GLY A 56 -2.80 9.74 19.13
C GLY A 56 -3.37 9.25 17.79
N VAL A 57 -4.18 8.18 17.77
CA VAL A 57 -4.80 7.70 16.53
C VAL A 57 -5.69 8.77 15.92
N ARG A 58 -5.35 9.17 14.71
CA ARG A 58 -6.08 10.13 13.89
C ARG A 58 -5.99 9.72 12.42
N SER A 59 -7.12 9.58 11.78
CA SER A 59 -7.19 9.23 10.36
C SER A 59 -8.22 10.09 9.67
N VAL A 60 -7.89 10.51 8.45
CA VAL A 60 -8.79 11.24 7.56
C VAL A 60 -8.73 10.61 6.18
N GLY A 61 -9.90 10.25 5.65
CA GLY A 61 -10.05 9.71 4.31
C GLY A 61 -11.08 10.51 3.51
N LEU A 62 -10.77 10.74 2.23
CA LEU A 62 -11.67 11.35 1.25
C LEU A 62 -11.60 10.57 -0.06
N ALA A 63 -12.73 10.19 -0.61
CA ALA A 63 -12.84 9.60 -1.94
C ALA A 63 -14.01 10.21 -2.69
N PHE A 64 -13.85 10.46 -3.98
CA PHE A 64 -14.91 10.95 -4.85
C PHE A 64 -14.63 10.59 -6.30
N GLY A 65 -15.67 10.52 -7.10
CA GLY A 65 -15.55 10.23 -8.53
C GLY A 65 -16.89 10.19 -9.23
N GLY A 66 -16.83 10.07 -10.54
CA GLY A 66 -17.97 10.05 -11.46
C GLY A 66 -17.54 10.40 -12.88
N PRO A 67 -18.47 10.62 -13.79
CA PRO A 67 -18.17 11.04 -15.15
C PRO A 67 -17.73 12.51 -15.20
N PHE A 68 -16.87 12.85 -16.16
CA PHE A 68 -16.63 14.26 -16.50
C PHE A 68 -17.87 14.84 -17.20
N GLN A 69 -18.30 16.05 -16.79
CA GLN A 69 -19.53 16.67 -17.35
C GLN A 69 -19.43 16.91 -18.86
N GLU A 70 -18.26 17.27 -19.36
CA GLU A 70 -18.02 17.57 -20.77
C GLU A 70 -17.76 16.30 -21.60
N ASN A 71 -17.39 15.20 -20.95
CA ASN A 71 -17.10 13.93 -21.62
C ASN A 71 -17.52 12.77 -20.71
N PRO A 72 -18.80 12.34 -20.76
CA PRO A 72 -19.30 11.27 -19.90
C PRO A 72 -18.68 9.88 -20.17
N ASP A 73 -18.06 9.67 -21.33
CA ASP A 73 -17.32 8.45 -21.65
C ASP A 73 -16.01 8.36 -20.85
N THR A 74 -15.61 9.47 -20.22
CA THR A 74 -14.45 9.51 -19.32
C THR A 74 -14.92 9.66 -17.88
N LYS A 75 -14.51 8.73 -17.03
CA LYS A 75 -14.86 8.68 -15.61
C LYS A 75 -13.61 8.67 -14.79
N TYR A 76 -13.70 9.21 -13.58
CA TYR A 76 -12.59 9.23 -12.63
C TYR A 76 -13.03 8.79 -11.24
N ARG A 77 -12.05 8.32 -10.46
CA ARG A 77 -12.15 8.14 -9.02
C ARG A 77 -10.84 8.53 -8.37
N PHE A 78 -10.91 9.47 -7.47
CA PHE A 78 -9.79 9.89 -6.63
C PHE A 78 -10.05 9.44 -5.19
N SER A 79 -9.03 8.96 -4.52
CA SER A 79 -9.05 8.71 -3.08
C SER A 79 -7.74 9.10 -2.44
N ILE A 80 -7.82 9.65 -1.23
CA ILE A 80 -6.68 9.99 -0.39
C ILE A 80 -7.01 9.64 1.05
N ARG A 81 -6.04 9.08 1.76
CA ARG A 81 -6.15 8.78 3.19
C ARG A 81 -4.83 9.05 3.87
N GLN A 82 -4.90 9.71 5.02
CA GLN A 82 -3.83 9.87 5.99
C GLN A 82 -4.21 9.11 7.26
N ASP A 83 -3.32 8.24 7.72
CA ASP A 83 -3.44 7.51 8.99
C ASP A 83 -2.23 7.83 9.86
N GLN A 84 -2.46 8.30 11.09
CA GLN A 84 -1.40 8.66 12.03
C GLN A 84 -1.70 8.09 13.42
N ASN A 85 -0.63 7.72 14.15
CA ASN A 85 -0.69 7.46 15.59
C ASN A 85 0.68 7.73 16.22
N ASP A 86 0.69 7.99 17.52
CA ASP A 86 1.91 8.26 18.28
C ASP A 86 2.55 6.96 18.81
N GLY A 87 1.82 5.83 18.73
CA GLY A 87 2.23 4.55 19.28
C GLY A 87 1.86 4.42 20.77
N PHE A 88 2.01 3.22 21.31
CA PHE A 88 1.60 2.89 22.68
C PHE A 88 2.78 2.49 23.59
N ARG A 89 4.00 2.60 23.10
CA ARG A 89 5.22 2.31 23.86
C ARG A 89 5.89 3.60 24.31
N LYS A 90 6.62 3.52 25.42
CA LYS A 90 7.40 4.61 25.94
C LYS A 90 8.88 4.21 25.96
N ASN A 91 9.74 5.05 25.45
CA ASN A 91 11.17 4.92 25.62
C ASN A 91 11.61 5.73 26.84
N SER A 92 11.90 5.03 27.95
CA SER A 92 12.26 5.67 29.22
C SER A 92 13.70 6.18 29.25
N TYR A 93 14.58 5.67 28.42
CA TYR A 93 15.94 6.17 28.32
C TYR A 93 16.01 7.54 27.63
N LEU A 94 15.29 7.68 26.51
CA LEU A 94 15.20 8.95 25.77
C LEU A 94 14.11 9.89 26.30
N ASN A 95 13.28 9.43 27.25
CA ASN A 95 12.09 10.13 27.73
C ASN A 95 11.15 10.55 26.59
N ARG A 96 10.85 9.61 25.69
CA ARG A 96 9.98 9.77 24.52
C ARG A 96 8.84 8.77 24.57
N ASP A 97 7.67 9.14 24.02
CA ASP A 97 6.46 8.31 23.90
C ASP A 97 5.98 8.16 22.45
N ASP A 98 6.79 8.62 21.49
CA ASP A 98 6.51 8.58 20.07
C ASP A 98 7.46 7.65 19.27
N THR A 99 8.25 6.80 19.93
CA THR A 99 9.27 5.94 19.30
C THR A 99 8.69 4.70 18.61
N THR A 100 7.36 4.54 18.61
CA THR A 100 6.61 3.52 17.86
C THR A 100 5.47 4.11 17.05
N GLY A 101 5.49 5.42 16.86
CA GLY A 101 4.49 6.13 16.06
C GLY A 101 4.53 5.74 14.59
N LYS A 102 3.41 5.99 13.90
CA LYS A 102 3.22 5.69 12.50
C LYS A 102 2.56 6.87 11.79
N ASP A 103 3.01 7.13 10.57
CA ASP A 103 2.38 8.04 9.60
C ASP A 103 2.28 7.33 8.25
N GLU A 104 1.09 7.29 7.66
CA GLU A 104 0.84 6.67 6.36
C GLU A 104 -0.08 7.54 5.51
N LEU A 105 0.40 7.94 4.34
CA LEU A 105 -0.38 8.61 3.31
C LEU A 105 -0.55 7.68 2.11
N THR A 106 -1.79 7.48 1.68
CA THR A 106 -2.09 6.81 0.40
C THR A 106 -2.99 7.70 -0.44
N ALA A 107 -2.58 7.96 -1.68
CA ALA A 107 -3.38 8.64 -2.68
C ALA A 107 -3.50 7.79 -3.95
N ARG A 108 -4.71 7.73 -4.53
CA ARG A 108 -5.00 6.92 -5.72
C ARG A 108 -5.89 7.69 -6.69
N LEU A 109 -5.53 7.65 -7.95
CA LEU A 109 -6.34 8.15 -9.06
C LEU A 109 -6.60 7.01 -10.04
N LYS A 110 -7.87 6.81 -10.38
CA LYS A 110 -8.29 5.96 -11.49
C LYS A 110 -9.00 6.79 -12.54
N LEU A 111 -8.70 6.50 -13.80
CA LEU A 111 -9.41 7.02 -14.95
C LEU A 111 -9.90 5.85 -15.79
N SER A 112 -11.14 5.92 -16.26
CA SER A 112 -11.71 4.99 -17.20
C SER A 112 -12.27 5.77 -18.38
N HIS A 113 -11.89 5.40 -19.59
CA HIS A 113 -12.32 6.06 -20.82
C HIS A 113 -12.81 5.03 -21.83
N GLN A 114 -14.06 5.20 -22.26
CA GLN A 114 -14.64 4.43 -23.38
C GLN A 114 -14.24 5.11 -24.69
N LEU A 115 -13.22 4.55 -25.37
CA LEU A 115 -12.71 5.13 -26.61
C LEU A 115 -13.72 4.96 -27.77
N ASN A 116 -14.41 3.82 -27.80
CA ASN A 116 -15.50 3.49 -28.70
C ASN A 116 -16.29 2.28 -28.14
N GLU A 117 -17.35 1.84 -28.83
CA GLU A 117 -18.21 0.74 -28.37
C GLU A 117 -17.46 -0.56 -28.02
N ASN A 118 -16.29 -0.77 -28.59
CA ASN A 118 -15.53 -2.01 -28.44
C ASN A 118 -14.20 -1.83 -27.67
N THR A 119 -13.85 -0.61 -27.25
CA THR A 119 -12.53 -0.35 -26.68
C THR A 119 -12.62 0.53 -25.45
N ASP A 120 -12.12 0.06 -24.32
CA ASP A 120 -11.95 0.83 -23.10
C ASP A 120 -10.50 0.89 -22.63
N ILE A 121 -10.16 1.99 -22.01
CA ILE A 121 -8.83 2.28 -21.45
C ILE A 121 -8.99 2.64 -19.98
N ASN A 122 -8.26 1.94 -19.13
CA ASN A 122 -8.27 2.17 -17.69
C ASN A 122 -6.85 2.48 -17.19
N LEU A 123 -6.69 3.60 -16.50
CA LEU A 123 -5.45 4.06 -15.90
C LEU A 123 -5.58 4.05 -14.38
N LEU A 124 -4.56 3.56 -13.70
CA LEU A 124 -4.36 3.64 -12.25
C LEU A 124 -3.03 4.34 -11.98
N ILE A 125 -3.04 5.32 -11.08
CA ILE A 125 -1.84 5.91 -10.49
C ILE A 125 -2.03 5.89 -8.98
N GLN A 126 -1.01 5.45 -8.25
CA GLN A 126 -1.02 5.40 -6.79
C GLN A 126 0.31 5.89 -6.23
N LYS A 127 0.21 6.73 -5.20
CA LYS A 127 1.30 7.10 -4.30
C LYS A 127 0.99 6.52 -2.94
N SER A 128 2.00 5.93 -2.31
CA SER A 128 1.95 5.52 -0.90
C SER A 128 3.23 5.96 -0.22
N ASP A 129 3.08 6.64 0.90
CA ASP A 129 4.17 7.07 1.76
C ASP A 129 3.90 6.53 3.15
N PHE A 130 4.83 5.75 3.66
CA PHE A 130 4.73 5.08 4.94
C PHE A 130 5.96 5.40 5.75
N GLU A 131 5.75 5.88 6.96
CA GLU A 131 6.79 6.15 7.95
C GLU A 131 6.38 5.57 9.30
N ALA A 132 7.27 4.82 9.93
CA ALA A 132 7.06 4.30 11.27
C ALA A 132 8.37 4.29 12.05
N MET A 133 8.29 4.61 13.33
CA MET A 133 9.37 4.34 14.27
C MET A 133 9.32 2.87 14.67
N SER A 134 10.48 2.22 14.81
CA SER A 134 10.58 0.77 15.00
C SER A 134 11.16 0.35 16.37
N ASP A 135 11.04 1.19 17.39
CA ASP A 135 11.48 0.92 18.76
C ASP A 135 10.52 -0.04 19.48
N SER A 136 10.45 -1.28 19.01
CA SER A 136 9.43 -2.24 19.43
C SER A 136 9.92 -3.35 20.34
N TRP A 137 11.24 -3.46 20.56
CA TRP A 137 11.84 -4.57 21.29
C TRP A 137 12.22 -4.19 22.71
N THR A 138 11.98 -5.10 23.65
CA THR A 138 12.35 -4.94 25.06
C THR A 138 12.91 -6.27 25.57
N THR A 139 13.85 -6.20 26.48
CA THR A 139 14.48 -7.39 27.10
C THR A 139 13.59 -8.05 28.14
N ASP A 140 12.63 -7.31 28.70
CA ASP A 140 11.74 -7.74 29.78
C ASP A 140 10.29 -8.00 29.34
N GLY A 141 9.98 -7.82 28.03
CA GLY A 141 8.65 -7.98 27.50
C GLY A 141 7.66 -6.86 27.90
N SER A 142 8.12 -5.77 28.49
CA SER A 142 7.30 -4.62 28.85
C SER A 142 6.94 -3.74 27.65
N LEU A 143 6.10 -2.73 27.88
CA LEU A 143 5.82 -1.69 26.88
C LEU A 143 6.80 -0.51 26.98
N ASN A 144 7.85 -0.65 27.80
CA ASN A 144 8.82 0.39 28.06
C ASN A 144 10.17 0.03 27.44
N THR A 145 10.50 0.66 26.33
CA THR A 145 11.78 0.47 25.65
C THR A 145 12.88 1.31 26.29
N ARG A 146 14.13 0.97 26.01
CA ARG A 146 15.30 1.67 26.53
C ARG A 146 16.41 1.83 25.50
N SER A 147 16.10 1.66 24.24
CA SER A 147 17.05 1.85 23.14
C SER A 147 17.54 3.31 23.08
N ASP A 148 18.81 3.51 22.75
CA ASP A 148 19.37 4.85 22.53
C ASP A 148 19.26 5.29 21.06
N LYS A 149 19.04 4.35 20.14
CA LYS A 149 18.90 4.58 18.69
C LYS A 149 17.60 3.96 18.14
N PRO A 150 16.42 4.51 18.48
CA PRO A 150 15.16 4.01 17.93
C PRO A 150 15.26 3.87 16.42
N GLY A 151 14.84 2.72 15.92
CA GLY A 151 14.86 2.47 14.49
C GLY A 151 13.73 3.17 13.74
N TYR A 152 13.80 3.05 12.42
CA TYR A 152 12.89 3.68 11.49
C TYR A 152 12.55 2.73 10.34
N ASP A 153 11.28 2.63 9.98
CA ASP A 153 10.79 1.86 8.83
C ASP A 153 10.01 2.80 7.93
N SER A 154 10.52 3.06 6.74
CA SER A 154 9.85 3.90 5.76
C SER A 154 9.80 3.27 4.40
N GLN A 155 8.75 3.58 3.68
CA GLN A 155 8.58 3.18 2.29
C GLN A 155 7.87 4.26 1.49
N ASP A 156 8.58 4.90 0.57
CA ASP A 156 8.01 5.75 -0.47
C ASP A 156 7.76 4.93 -1.73
N SER A 157 6.52 4.85 -2.18
CA SER A 157 6.13 4.01 -3.31
C SER A 157 5.25 4.73 -4.30
N ASN A 158 5.57 4.52 -5.59
CA ASN A 158 4.75 4.94 -6.71
C ASN A 158 4.37 3.71 -7.53
N ALA A 159 3.10 3.61 -7.91
CA ALA A 159 2.59 2.54 -8.74
C ALA A 159 1.74 3.10 -9.88
N TYR A 160 1.76 2.43 -11.01
CA TYR A 160 0.89 2.71 -12.14
C TYR A 160 0.40 1.43 -12.81
N GLY A 161 -0.77 1.51 -13.42
CA GLY A 161 -1.35 0.45 -14.21
C GLY A 161 -2.13 1.03 -15.37
N LEU A 162 -1.93 0.48 -16.57
CA LEU A 162 -2.67 0.81 -17.77
C LEU A 162 -3.27 -0.49 -18.33
N LYS A 163 -4.58 -0.54 -18.41
CA LYS A 163 -5.32 -1.67 -18.98
C LYS A 163 -6.09 -1.19 -20.21
N ILE A 164 -5.95 -1.89 -21.32
CA ILE A 164 -6.67 -1.67 -22.55
C ILE A 164 -7.42 -2.96 -22.86
N ASN A 165 -8.74 -2.87 -23.05
CA ASN A 165 -9.57 -3.96 -23.52
C ASN A 165 -10.10 -3.59 -24.90
N HIS A 166 -10.12 -4.57 -25.80
CA HIS A 166 -10.73 -4.44 -27.13
C HIS A 166 -11.51 -5.70 -27.47
N ASP A 167 -12.80 -5.56 -27.71
CA ASP A 167 -13.69 -6.64 -28.09
C ASP A 167 -13.90 -6.61 -29.62
N ALA A 168 -13.35 -7.61 -30.33
CA ALA A 168 -13.60 -7.85 -31.74
C ALA A 168 -14.69 -8.92 -31.90
N LYS A 169 -15.21 -9.09 -33.13
CA LYS A 169 -16.32 -10.05 -33.43
C LYS A 169 -15.98 -11.51 -33.12
N ALA A 170 -14.72 -11.90 -33.12
CA ALA A 170 -14.28 -13.29 -32.98
C ALA A 170 -13.35 -13.51 -31.77
N PHE A 171 -12.91 -12.46 -31.10
CA PHE A 171 -11.98 -12.54 -29.97
C PHE A 171 -12.00 -11.25 -29.17
N SER A 172 -11.63 -11.34 -27.89
CA SER A 172 -11.31 -10.19 -27.05
C SER A 172 -9.80 -10.10 -26.85
N PHE A 173 -9.26 -8.90 -26.93
CA PHE A 173 -7.86 -8.60 -26.65
C PHE A 173 -7.75 -7.74 -25.39
N GLN A 174 -6.82 -8.10 -24.52
CA GLN A 174 -6.49 -7.32 -23.33
C GLN A 174 -4.99 -7.08 -23.26
N SER A 175 -4.60 -5.85 -23.00
CA SER A 175 -3.23 -5.46 -22.65
C SER A 175 -3.21 -4.89 -21.24
N LEU A 176 -2.31 -5.39 -20.39
CA LEU A 176 -2.09 -4.88 -19.05
C LEU A 176 -0.62 -4.53 -18.88
N THR A 177 -0.34 -3.25 -18.68
CA THR A 177 0.98 -2.72 -18.35
C THR A 177 0.95 -2.25 -16.90
N SER A 178 1.90 -2.63 -16.08
CA SER A 178 2.02 -2.11 -14.72
C SER A 178 3.46 -1.96 -14.28
N GLY A 179 3.68 -1.03 -13.35
CA GLY A 179 4.98 -0.84 -12.75
C GLY A 179 4.90 -0.24 -11.36
N THR A 180 5.94 -0.51 -10.58
CA THR A 180 6.12 0.08 -9.25
C THR A 180 7.56 0.53 -9.07
N SER A 181 7.74 1.59 -8.29
CA SER A 181 9.04 2.01 -7.76
C SER A 181 8.86 2.29 -6.27
N SER A 182 9.72 1.71 -5.43
CA SER A 182 9.69 1.89 -3.99
C SER A 182 11.10 2.11 -3.47
N ASP A 183 11.27 3.16 -2.66
CA ASP A 183 12.45 3.38 -1.85
C ASP A 183 12.10 3.03 -0.41
N ILE A 184 12.92 2.17 0.20
CA ILE A 184 12.63 1.52 1.48
C ILE A 184 13.84 1.73 2.38
N ILE A 185 13.60 2.19 3.61
CA ILE A 185 14.58 2.25 4.68
C ILE A 185 14.04 1.42 5.84
N VAL A 186 14.85 0.50 6.34
CA VAL A 186 14.54 -0.26 7.55
C VAL A 186 15.73 -0.18 8.46
N SER A 187 15.52 0.34 9.65
CA SER A 187 16.56 0.41 10.68
C SER A 187 16.01 0.03 12.05
N TYR A 188 16.86 -0.45 12.92
CA TYR A 188 16.51 -0.81 14.29
C TYR A 188 17.75 -0.84 15.17
N ASP A 189 17.54 -0.57 16.47
CA ASP A 189 18.51 -0.84 17.50
C ASP A 189 18.65 -2.36 17.67
N ALA A 190 19.83 -2.89 17.37
CA ALA A 190 20.05 -4.33 17.36
C ALA A 190 20.47 -4.89 18.73
N ASP A 191 20.80 -4.06 19.68
CA ASP A 191 21.04 -4.46 21.08
C ASP A 191 19.88 -4.12 22.03
N TRP A 192 18.87 -3.36 21.55
CA TRP A 192 17.63 -2.99 22.27
C TRP A 192 17.87 -2.27 23.60
N SER A 193 18.98 -1.59 23.73
CA SER A 193 19.49 -1.10 24.99
C SER A 193 20.19 0.25 24.83
N ASN A 194 21.10 0.54 25.73
CA ASN A 194 21.90 1.77 25.75
C ASN A 194 23.19 1.54 26.52
N ALA A 195 24.13 2.49 26.41
CA ALA A 195 25.45 2.40 27.04
C ALA A 195 25.41 2.26 28.57
N VAL A 196 24.36 2.75 29.25
CA VAL A 196 24.22 2.66 30.71
C VAL A 196 23.81 1.25 31.11
N ASP A 197 22.82 0.66 30.43
CA ASP A 197 22.30 -0.67 30.75
C ASP A 197 23.28 -1.77 30.32
N ASN A 198 24.06 -1.52 29.29
CA ASN A 198 25.08 -2.46 28.79
C ASN A 198 26.39 -2.46 29.59
N ALA A 199 26.62 -1.47 30.49
CA ALA A 199 27.85 -1.39 31.23
C ALA A 199 28.13 -2.66 32.08
N PRO A 200 29.38 -3.15 32.14
CA PRO A 200 30.63 -2.53 31.67
C PRO A 200 30.96 -2.83 30.18
N TYR A 201 30.08 -3.46 29.46
CA TYR A 201 30.27 -3.79 28.03
C TYR A 201 29.97 -2.58 27.16
N THR A 202 30.66 -2.45 26.03
CA THR A 202 30.50 -1.36 25.06
C THR A 202 29.71 -1.84 23.85
N TYR A 203 28.52 -2.43 24.07
CA TYR A 203 27.62 -2.79 22.98
C TYR A 203 26.94 -1.53 22.42
N ASP A 204 26.88 -1.44 21.11
CA ASP A 204 26.26 -0.33 20.40
C ASP A 204 25.98 -0.82 18.96
N PHE A 205 24.96 -1.65 18.82
CA PHE A 205 24.62 -2.30 17.56
C PHE A 205 23.38 -1.65 16.94
N TYR A 206 23.59 -0.98 15.84
CA TYR A 206 22.54 -0.41 15.02
C TYR A 206 22.57 -1.04 13.64
N SER A 207 21.39 -1.38 13.10
CA SER A 207 21.23 -1.91 11.76
C SER A 207 20.42 -0.98 10.90
N GLU A 208 20.90 -0.68 9.70
CA GLU A 208 20.16 0.09 8.69
C GLU A 208 20.28 -0.59 7.33
N THR A 209 19.18 -0.69 6.64
CA THR A 209 19.09 -1.24 5.30
C THR A 209 18.33 -0.28 4.39
N LEU A 210 18.99 0.18 3.33
CA LEU A 210 18.38 0.97 2.27
C LEU A 210 18.15 0.08 1.05
N ARG A 211 16.96 0.14 0.48
CA ARG A 211 16.60 -0.68 -0.68
C ARG A 211 15.73 0.10 -1.65
N THR A 212 16.12 0.13 -2.91
CA THR A 212 15.24 0.53 -4.02
C THR A 212 14.71 -0.72 -4.71
N ARG A 213 13.40 -0.80 -4.90
CA ARG A 213 12.74 -1.86 -5.64
C ARG A 213 11.99 -1.27 -6.82
N LYS A 214 12.22 -1.81 -8.01
CA LYS A 214 11.49 -1.44 -9.21
C LYS A 214 10.93 -2.70 -9.87
N SER A 215 9.69 -2.66 -10.32
CA SER A 215 9.08 -3.72 -11.10
C SER A 215 8.38 -3.16 -12.32
N PHE A 216 8.37 -3.95 -13.39
CA PHE A 216 7.60 -3.70 -14.60
C PHE A 216 7.00 -5.02 -15.06
N ASN A 217 5.71 -5.01 -15.40
CA ASN A 217 5.00 -6.16 -15.93
C ASN A 217 4.22 -5.75 -17.17
N GLN A 218 4.24 -6.63 -18.16
CA GLN A 218 3.41 -6.54 -19.35
C GLN A 218 2.73 -7.87 -19.59
N GLU A 219 1.42 -7.83 -19.77
CA GLU A 219 0.61 -9.00 -20.09
C GLU A 219 -0.28 -8.72 -21.29
N PHE A 220 -0.35 -9.70 -22.20
CA PHE A 220 -1.28 -9.70 -23.33
C PHE A 220 -2.15 -10.95 -23.22
N ARG A 221 -3.47 -10.79 -23.34
CA ARG A 221 -4.43 -11.87 -23.40
C ARG A 221 -5.24 -11.78 -24.69
N LEU A 222 -5.35 -12.90 -25.38
CA LEU A 222 -6.26 -13.07 -26.48
C LEU A 222 -7.24 -14.19 -26.11
N ILE A 223 -8.52 -13.87 -26.09
CA ILE A 223 -9.58 -14.78 -25.70
C ILE A 223 -10.51 -14.95 -26.92
N SER A 224 -10.54 -16.15 -27.51
CA SER A 224 -11.46 -16.45 -28.60
C SER A 224 -12.87 -16.70 -28.07
N ASP A 225 -13.87 -16.29 -28.83
CA ASP A 225 -15.24 -16.70 -28.55
C ASP A 225 -15.40 -18.21 -28.70
N PRO A 226 -16.30 -18.85 -27.93
CA PRO A 226 -16.61 -20.25 -28.07
C PRO A 226 -17.08 -20.52 -29.50
N ILE A 227 -16.43 -21.46 -30.18
CA ILE A 227 -16.92 -21.94 -31.50
C ILE A 227 -18.18 -22.74 -31.20
N SER A 228 -19.34 -22.20 -31.57
CA SER A 228 -20.60 -22.98 -31.60
C SER A 228 -20.55 -23.92 -32.78
N TYR A 229 -20.47 -25.21 -32.51
CA TYR A 229 -20.66 -26.27 -33.53
C TYR A 229 -22.15 -26.50 -33.79
#